data_245ac6da10bc84e475d9fbe4a3bd6f5d
#
_entry.id   245ac6da10bc84e475d9fbe4a3bd6f5d
#
_cell.length_a   1.000
_cell.length_b   1.000
_cell.length_c   1.000
_cell.angle_alpha   90.00
_cell.angle_beta   90.00
_cell.angle_gamma   90.00
#
_symmetry.space_group_name_H-M   'P 1'
#
loop_
_entity.id
_entity.type
_entity.pdbx_description
1 polymer ?
#
loop_
_entity_poly.entity_id
_entity_poly.type
_entity_poly.pdbx_seq_one_letter_code
_entity_poly.pdbx_strand_id
1 'polypeptide(L)'
;MPLSVSPGQRFDDLVLDAVEHVEERWRDQLKGVDFAVEDVPPLDGVGPVDDEIESAGVPLARLLPGGRGAPPRIVIYRRPLELRALDREDLEDLVHDIVVEEVAHFLGLDPETVDPGYRGDAE
;
A
#
# COMPACT_ATOMS: atom_id res chain seq x y z
N MET A 1 26.15 5.60 19.59
CA MET A 1 25.03 4.83 19.10
C MET A 1 24.18 5.61 18.13
N PRO A 2 24.19 5.24 16.92
CA PRO A 2 23.37 5.97 15.96
C PRO A 2 21.90 5.71 16.20
N LEU A 3 21.16 6.76 16.11
CA LEU A 3 19.72 6.69 16.22
C LEU A 3 19.04 6.80 14.87
N SER A 4 19.86 6.75 13.83
CA SER A 4 19.31 6.88 12.49
C SER A 4 18.57 5.59 12.11
N VAL A 5 17.50 5.76 11.42
CA VAL A 5 16.65 4.68 10.95
C VAL A 5 16.93 4.53 9.46
N SER A 6 17.09 3.30 8.98
CA SER A 6 17.34 3.10 7.56
C SER A 6 16.13 3.56 6.74
N PRO A 7 16.35 3.92 5.47
CA PRO A 7 15.21 4.29 4.62
C PRO A 7 14.17 3.20 4.52
N GLY A 8 14.58 1.93 4.47
CA GLY A 8 13.63 0.84 4.40
C GLY A 8 12.80 0.75 5.67
N GLN A 9 13.44 0.89 6.82
CA GLN A 9 12.72 0.84 8.10
C GLN A 9 11.76 2.02 8.22
N ARG A 10 12.19 3.19 7.78
CA ARG A 10 11.34 4.38 7.82
C ARG A 10 10.12 4.20 6.94
N PHE A 11 10.31 3.62 5.78
CA PHE A 11 9.19 3.33 4.88
C PHE A 11 8.23 2.32 5.51
N ASP A 12 8.77 1.28 6.14
CA ASP A 12 7.94 0.29 6.80
C ASP A 12 7.07 0.93 7.88
N ASP A 13 7.64 1.89 8.61
CA ASP A 13 6.89 2.60 9.63
C ASP A 13 5.73 3.40 9.03
N LEU A 14 5.95 4.02 7.87
CA LEU A 14 4.88 4.74 7.20
C LEU A 14 3.75 3.80 6.79
N VAL A 15 4.09 2.64 6.26
CA VAL A 15 3.08 1.67 5.87
C VAL A 15 2.33 1.17 7.10
N LEU A 16 3.05 0.86 8.16
CA LEU A 16 2.41 0.39 9.39
C LEU A 16 1.43 1.41 9.94
N ASP A 17 1.84 2.68 9.96
CA ASP A 17 0.95 3.75 10.43
C ASP A 17 -0.31 3.84 9.58
N ALA A 18 -0.16 3.74 8.26
CA ALA A 18 -1.31 3.81 7.36
C ALA A 18 -2.24 2.63 7.58
N VAL A 19 -1.67 1.43 7.73
CA VAL A 19 -2.47 0.23 7.96
C VAL A 19 -3.22 0.34 9.29
N GLU A 20 -2.55 0.78 10.35
CA GLU A 20 -3.19 0.93 11.64
C GLU A 20 -4.34 1.94 11.57
N HIS A 21 -4.14 3.01 10.83
CA HIS A 21 -5.18 4.03 10.68
C HIS A 21 -6.44 3.43 10.03
N VAL A 22 -6.26 2.65 8.97
CA VAL A 22 -7.39 2.04 8.30
C VAL A 22 -8.03 0.98 9.19
N GLU A 23 -7.23 0.23 9.92
CA GLU A 23 -7.74 -0.81 10.79
C GLU A 23 -8.60 -0.28 11.92
N GLU A 24 -8.44 0.97 12.29
CA GLU A 24 -9.29 1.55 13.33
C GLU A 24 -10.76 1.44 12.97
N ARG A 25 -11.10 1.56 11.69
CA ARG A 25 -12.47 1.47 11.24
C ARG A 25 -12.85 0.12 10.63
N TRP A 26 -11.87 -0.58 10.08
CA TRP A 26 -12.14 -1.75 9.25
C TRP A 26 -11.50 -3.01 9.81
N ARG A 27 -11.25 -3.05 11.10
CA ARG A 27 -10.52 -4.17 11.71
C ARG A 27 -11.13 -5.52 11.37
N ASP A 28 -12.44 -5.64 11.51
CA ASP A 28 -13.08 -6.93 11.27
C ASP A 28 -12.99 -7.35 9.81
N GLN A 29 -13.14 -6.39 8.91
CA GLN A 29 -13.11 -6.67 7.49
C GLN A 29 -11.72 -7.00 6.99
N LEU A 30 -10.70 -6.51 7.69
CA LEU A 30 -9.31 -6.74 7.29
C LEU A 30 -8.65 -7.88 8.04
N LYS A 31 -9.40 -8.55 8.89
CA LYS A 31 -8.88 -9.67 9.63
C LYS A 31 -8.42 -10.74 8.64
N GLY A 32 -7.19 -11.20 8.79
CA GLY A 32 -6.66 -12.22 7.91
C GLY A 32 -5.98 -11.69 6.66
N VAL A 33 -6.07 -10.39 6.39
CA VAL A 33 -5.34 -9.80 5.26
C VAL A 33 -3.90 -9.58 5.68
N ASP A 34 -2.98 -9.97 4.80
CA ASP A 34 -1.55 -9.83 5.05
C ASP A 34 -1.06 -8.59 4.31
N PHE A 35 -0.36 -7.71 5.01
CA PHE A 35 0.25 -6.53 4.41
C PHE A 35 1.76 -6.73 4.35
N ALA A 36 2.34 -6.45 3.20
CA ALA A 36 3.77 -6.66 3.00
C ALA A 36 4.38 -5.49 2.26
N VAL A 37 5.67 -5.27 2.49
CA VAL A 37 6.44 -4.26 1.78
C VAL A 37 7.55 -4.98 1.03
N GLU A 38 7.68 -4.67 -0.25
CA GLU A 38 8.79 -5.16 -1.05
C GLU A 38 9.46 -3.98 -1.72
N ASP A 39 10.74 -4.14 -2.06
CA ASP A 39 11.49 -3.03 -2.64
C ASP A 39 11.00 -2.68 -4.04
N VAL A 40 10.83 -3.70 -4.87
CA VAL A 40 10.45 -3.50 -6.28
C VAL A 40 9.52 -4.62 -6.69
N PRO A 41 8.65 -4.34 -7.67
CA PRO A 41 7.82 -5.42 -8.21
C PRO A 41 8.67 -6.43 -8.97
N PRO A 42 8.18 -7.68 -9.11
CA PRO A 42 8.89 -8.67 -9.89
C PRO A 42 9.09 -8.23 -11.32
N LEU A 43 10.27 -8.48 -11.85
CA LEU A 43 10.61 -8.04 -13.20
C LEU A 43 9.90 -8.85 -14.28
N ASP A 44 9.64 -10.10 -14.02
CA ASP A 44 9.07 -10.98 -15.03
C ASP A 44 7.56 -10.90 -15.13
N GLY A 45 6.92 -10.10 -14.30
CA GLY A 45 5.50 -9.88 -14.38
C GLY A 45 4.68 -11.14 -14.20
N VAL A 46 5.19 -12.09 -13.47
CA VAL A 46 4.47 -13.33 -13.25
C VAL A 46 3.21 -13.07 -12.45
N GLY A 47 2.12 -13.64 -12.90
CA GLY A 47 0.86 -13.56 -12.20
C GLY A 47 -0.08 -12.54 -12.78
N PRO A 48 -1.30 -12.50 -12.27
CA PRO A 48 -2.29 -11.56 -12.78
C PRO A 48 -1.89 -10.13 -12.45
N VAL A 49 -2.17 -9.23 -13.36
CA VAL A 49 -1.81 -7.84 -13.21
C VAL A 49 -3.02 -6.95 -13.03
N ASP A 50 -4.18 -7.56 -12.87
CA ASP A 50 -5.42 -6.79 -12.85
C ASP A 50 -5.56 -5.92 -11.63
N ASP A 51 -4.88 -6.28 -10.57
CA ASP A 51 -5.08 -5.62 -9.28
C ASP A 51 -3.87 -4.76 -8.89
N GLU A 52 -3.13 -4.28 -9.87
CA GLU A 52 -1.99 -3.41 -9.62
C GLU A 52 -2.41 -1.95 -9.71
N ILE A 53 -1.84 -1.14 -8.83
CA ILE A 53 -1.93 0.30 -8.93
C ILE A 53 -0.60 0.80 -9.45
N GLU A 54 -0.65 1.54 -10.55
CA GLU A 54 0.55 1.93 -11.27
C GLU A 54 0.70 3.43 -11.34
N SER A 55 1.94 3.85 -11.51
CA SER A 55 2.25 5.22 -11.89
C SER A 55 3.26 5.15 -13.02
N ALA A 56 2.90 5.72 -14.18
CA ALA A 56 3.76 5.72 -15.37
C ALA A 56 4.18 4.31 -15.77
N GLY A 57 3.28 3.34 -15.63
CA GLY A 57 3.57 1.97 -16.00
C GLY A 57 4.34 1.17 -14.97
N VAL A 58 4.63 1.78 -13.82
CA VAL A 58 5.37 1.09 -12.75
C VAL A 58 4.39 0.80 -11.62
N PRO A 59 4.24 -0.47 -11.22
CA PRO A 59 3.31 -0.78 -10.13
C PRO A 59 3.76 -0.14 -8.82
N LEU A 60 2.82 0.48 -8.13
CA LEU A 60 3.06 1.05 -6.79
C LEU A 60 2.62 0.10 -5.70
N ALA A 61 1.66 -0.76 -6.00
CA ALA A 61 1.13 -1.73 -5.05
C ALA A 61 0.42 -2.82 -5.82
N ARG A 62 0.10 -3.88 -5.10
CA ARG A 62 -0.57 -5.02 -5.73
C ARG A 62 -1.43 -5.74 -4.72
N LEU A 63 -2.63 -6.12 -5.13
CA LEU A 63 -3.50 -6.96 -4.34
C LEU A 63 -3.42 -8.40 -4.87
N LEU A 64 -3.02 -9.31 -4.01
CA LEU A 64 -3.00 -10.73 -4.34
C LEU A 64 -4.19 -11.37 -3.64
N PRO A 65 -5.16 -11.86 -4.39
CA PRO A 65 -6.32 -12.48 -3.75
C PRO A 65 -5.90 -13.77 -3.07
N GLY A 66 -6.53 -14.05 -1.95
CA GLY A 66 -6.25 -15.28 -1.25
C GLY A 66 -6.72 -16.48 -2.05
N GLY A 67 -6.24 -17.63 -1.64
CA GLY A 67 -6.63 -18.88 -2.26
C GLY A 67 -6.54 -19.99 -1.23
N ARG A 68 -6.44 -21.20 -1.71
CA ARG A 68 -6.38 -22.34 -0.83
C ARG A 68 -5.22 -22.23 0.13
N GLY A 69 -5.53 -22.11 1.41
CA GLY A 69 -4.51 -22.06 2.44
C GLY A 69 -3.67 -20.83 2.46
N ALA A 70 -4.01 -19.81 1.68
CA ALA A 70 -3.25 -18.57 1.65
C ALA A 70 -4.17 -17.39 1.85
N PRO A 71 -3.81 -16.43 2.73
CA PRO A 71 -4.62 -15.24 2.93
C PRO A 71 -4.46 -14.28 1.77
N PRO A 72 -5.41 -13.36 1.59
CA PRO A 72 -5.18 -12.25 0.67
C PRO A 72 -4.01 -11.42 1.15
N ARG A 73 -3.28 -10.85 0.21
CA ARG A 73 -2.10 -10.08 0.55
C ARG A 73 -2.08 -8.78 -0.22
N ILE A 74 -1.78 -7.69 0.47
CA ILE A 74 -1.58 -6.40 -0.14
C ILE A 74 -0.09 -6.08 -0.05
N VAL A 75 0.55 -5.87 -1.20
CA VAL A 75 1.98 -5.60 -1.27
C VAL A 75 2.18 -4.15 -1.70
N ILE A 76 2.99 -3.44 -0.94
CA ILE A 76 3.33 -2.04 -1.22
C ILE A 76 4.79 -2.01 -1.68
N TYR A 77 5.06 -1.36 -2.81
CA TYR A 77 6.40 -1.34 -3.38
C TYR A 77 7.11 -0.05 -3.00
N ARG A 78 8.21 -0.18 -2.25
CA ARG A 78 8.90 0.96 -1.66
C ARG A 78 9.54 1.87 -2.70
N ARG A 79 10.35 1.29 -3.58
CA ARG A 79 11.15 2.12 -4.48
C ARG A 79 10.32 2.92 -5.47
N PRO A 80 9.30 2.34 -6.09
CA PRO A 80 8.45 3.16 -6.96
C PRO A 80 7.80 4.31 -6.24
N LEU A 81 7.35 4.10 -5.01
CA LEU A 81 6.73 5.18 -4.25
C LEU A 81 7.73 6.24 -3.87
N GLU A 82 8.94 5.84 -3.47
CA GLU A 82 9.98 6.80 -3.14
C GLU A 82 10.37 7.65 -4.34
N LEU A 83 10.41 7.03 -5.51
CA LEU A 83 10.75 7.75 -6.73
C LEU A 83 9.68 8.73 -7.15
N ARG A 84 8.43 8.42 -6.85
CA ARG A 84 7.33 9.30 -7.18
C ARG A 84 7.20 10.47 -6.22
N ALA A 85 7.57 10.29 -4.97
CA ALA A 85 7.40 11.29 -3.94
C ALA A 85 8.31 12.49 -4.18
N LEU A 86 7.78 13.68 -3.93
CA LEU A 86 8.55 14.91 -4.07
C LEU A 86 9.41 15.18 -2.84
N ASP A 87 8.93 14.75 -1.67
CA ASP A 87 9.65 14.91 -0.42
C ASP A 87 9.05 13.94 0.58
N ARG A 88 9.51 14.02 1.82
CA ARG A 88 9.06 13.09 2.84
C ARG A 88 7.56 13.22 3.13
N GLU A 89 7.07 14.44 3.20
CA GLU A 89 5.66 14.67 3.46
C GLU A 89 4.80 14.08 2.35
N ASP A 90 5.25 14.29 1.13
CA ASP A 90 4.55 13.73 -0.02
C ASP A 90 4.58 12.21 0.02
N LEU A 91 5.69 11.62 0.46
CA LEU A 91 5.78 10.16 0.59
C LEU A 91 4.77 9.64 1.60
N GLU A 92 4.62 10.32 2.74
CA GLU A 92 3.63 9.91 3.73
C GLU A 92 2.23 9.92 3.14
N ASP A 93 1.90 10.97 2.40
CA ASP A 93 0.58 11.07 1.77
C ASP A 93 0.39 9.99 0.72
N LEU A 94 1.41 9.71 -0.09
CA LEU A 94 1.32 8.68 -1.11
C LEU A 94 1.13 7.30 -0.49
N VAL A 95 1.89 6.99 0.56
CA VAL A 95 1.76 5.70 1.22
C VAL A 95 0.36 5.55 1.80
N HIS A 96 -0.13 6.60 2.47
CA HIS A 96 -1.47 6.55 3.04
C HIS A 96 -2.50 6.31 1.96
N ASP A 97 -2.43 7.06 0.87
CA ASP A 97 -3.42 6.94 -0.20
C ASP A 97 -3.37 5.58 -0.87
N ILE A 98 -2.17 5.03 -1.08
CA ILE A 98 -2.04 3.73 -1.72
C ILE A 98 -2.61 2.64 -0.81
N VAL A 99 -2.36 2.70 0.49
CA VAL A 99 -2.94 1.71 1.40
C VAL A 99 -4.46 1.80 1.37
N VAL A 100 -5.01 3.02 1.41
CA VAL A 100 -6.46 3.19 1.35
C VAL A 100 -7.02 2.64 0.04
N GLU A 101 -6.35 2.93 -1.09
CA GLU A 101 -6.82 2.46 -2.40
C GLU A 101 -6.82 0.94 -2.48
N GLU A 102 -5.77 0.29 -1.96
CA GLU A 102 -5.72 -1.16 -2.01
C GLU A 102 -6.75 -1.80 -1.09
N VAL A 103 -6.95 -1.22 0.09
CA VAL A 103 -7.98 -1.72 1.00
C VAL A 103 -9.36 -1.54 0.36
N ALA A 104 -9.60 -0.39 -0.26
CA ALA A 104 -10.87 -0.15 -0.95
C ALA A 104 -11.09 -1.18 -2.05
N HIS A 105 -10.05 -1.45 -2.82
CA HIS A 105 -10.11 -2.44 -3.88
C HIS A 105 -10.48 -3.81 -3.30
N PHE A 106 -9.80 -4.20 -2.22
CA PHE A 106 -10.07 -5.48 -1.58
C PHE A 106 -11.51 -5.56 -1.06
N LEU A 107 -12.01 -4.47 -0.48
CA LEU A 107 -13.36 -4.46 0.09
C LEU A 107 -14.45 -4.19 -0.93
N GLY A 108 -14.08 -3.77 -2.15
CA GLY A 108 -15.06 -3.41 -3.17
C GLY A 108 -15.77 -2.11 -2.88
N LEU A 109 -15.07 -1.17 -2.25
CA LEU A 109 -15.62 0.12 -1.85
C LEU A 109 -14.83 1.25 -2.51
N ASP A 110 -15.40 2.45 -2.46
CA ASP A 110 -14.67 3.63 -2.88
C ASP A 110 -13.64 4.02 -1.83
N PRO A 111 -12.48 4.57 -2.24
CA PRO A 111 -11.49 4.98 -1.26
C PRO A 111 -12.03 5.98 -0.23
N GLU A 112 -12.88 6.89 -0.65
CA GLU A 112 -13.46 7.86 0.27
C GLU A 112 -14.33 7.20 1.32
N THR A 113 -14.94 6.07 0.97
CA THR A 113 -15.71 5.31 1.94
C THR A 113 -14.80 4.65 2.97
N VAL A 114 -13.67 4.16 2.52
CA VAL A 114 -12.70 3.55 3.43
C VAL A 114 -12.12 4.59 4.36
N ASP A 115 -11.76 5.74 3.82
CA ASP A 115 -11.17 6.81 4.62
C ASP A 115 -11.67 8.15 4.12
N PRO A 116 -12.50 8.84 4.89
CA PRO A 116 -13.00 10.16 4.47
C PRO A 116 -11.89 11.19 4.25
N GLY A 117 -10.70 10.96 4.81
CA GLY A 117 -9.57 11.85 4.58
C GLY A 117 -8.79 11.57 3.32
N TYR A 118 -9.19 10.58 2.56
CA TYR A 118 -8.49 10.23 1.33
C TYR A 118 -8.58 11.35 0.30
N ARG A 119 -7.45 11.69 -0.29
CA ARG A 119 -7.41 12.75 -1.30
C ARG A 119 -7.21 12.23 -2.70
N GLY A 120 -6.50 11.16 -2.82
CA GLY A 120 -6.20 10.59 -4.11
C GLY A 120 -5.17 11.40 -4.86
N ASP A 121 -5.11 11.14 -6.14
CA ASP A 121 -4.15 11.74 -7.04
C ASP A 121 -4.79 12.82 -7.85
N ALA A 122 -5.76 13.38 -7.35
CA ALA A 122 -6.55 14.29 -8.08
C ALA A 122 -5.85 15.53 -8.42
N GLU A 123 -5.71 15.84 -8.98
CA GLU A 123 -5.42 16.96 -9.18
C GLU A 123 -5.37 17.21 -9.78
#